data_94749debcd6235d2022d3b895eacd5c0
#
_entry.id   94749debcd6235d2022d3b895eacd5c0
#
_cell.length_a   1.000
_cell.length_b   1.000
_cell.length_c   1.000
_cell.angle_alpha   90.00
_cell.angle_beta   90.00
_cell.angle_gamma   90.00
#
_symmetry.space_group_name_H-M   'P 1'
#
loop_
_entity.id
_entity.type
_entity.pdbx_description
1 polymer ?
#
loop_
_entity_poly.entity_id
_entity_poly.type
_entity_poly.pdbx_seq_one_letter_code
_entity_poly.pdbx_strand_id
1 'polypeptide(L)'
;MQRSQRGVDNPALDVAVEVANELQKPIVVFFAPVPFYPNANIRHYRFLVEGIPDIAEELEKRGVGFVLRRYPDHHLLKFCNEVHPAIVIGDENPMREPESWREKATKLLNVPFWTVDSDVIVPSHLLQKEQYAAFHARRRLEAQLERFLVASHNSKAKVPWKAPKNFETLSPDCDVTSNWKLDRSVNPVSAFHGGTREALRLLDDFVSRKLKNYAKLRNHPELDATSRMSPYLHFGHISPITIALAVKKSKAPTADKESYINELLVWRELAINFVTYNSHYDSFESGENWAHRSLASHVHDPRPVLYTE
;
A
#
# COMPACT_ATOMS: atom_id res chain seq x y z
N MET A 1 7.84 -5.86 5.75
CA MET A 1 6.86 -4.80 5.38
C MET A 1 7.27 -4.26 4.03
N GLN A 2 6.37 -4.21 3.06
CA GLN A 2 6.68 -3.86 1.68
C GLN A 2 5.67 -2.86 1.09
N ARG A 3 4.38 -3.19 1.06
CA ARG A 3 3.31 -2.36 0.48
C ARG A 3 2.55 -1.58 1.55
N SER A 4 2.18 -2.25 2.63
CA SER A 4 1.36 -1.69 3.72
C SER A 4 2.24 -1.10 4.81
N GLN A 5 2.73 0.12 4.57
CA GLN A 5 3.73 0.79 5.43
C GLN A 5 3.06 1.49 6.62
N ARG A 6 2.46 0.70 7.51
CA ARG A 6 1.77 1.15 8.72
C ARG A 6 1.80 0.11 9.83
N GLY A 7 1.89 0.56 11.07
CA GLY A 7 1.89 -0.30 12.26
C GLY A 7 0.49 -0.59 12.81
N VAL A 8 -0.55 0.05 12.29
CA VAL A 8 -1.95 -0.08 12.72
C VAL A 8 -2.84 -0.40 11.51
N ASP A 9 -3.98 -1.04 11.74
CA ASP A 9 -4.95 -1.45 10.72
C ASP A 9 -4.29 -2.17 9.52
N ASN A 10 -3.39 -3.09 9.85
CA ASN A 10 -2.59 -3.84 8.89
C ASN A 10 -2.88 -5.34 9.01
N PRO A 11 -3.67 -5.93 8.11
CA PRO A 11 -4.03 -7.35 8.14
C PRO A 11 -2.83 -8.29 8.16
N ALA A 12 -1.76 -8.00 7.41
CA ALA A 12 -0.55 -8.84 7.44
C ALA A 12 0.13 -8.82 8.81
N LEU A 13 0.15 -7.66 9.46
CA LEU A 13 0.70 -7.53 10.80
C LEU A 13 -0.18 -8.23 11.84
N ASP A 14 -1.51 -8.16 11.72
CA ASP A 14 -2.42 -8.87 12.62
C ASP A 14 -2.22 -10.38 12.52
N VAL A 15 -2.18 -10.93 11.30
CA VAL A 15 -1.87 -12.37 11.09
C VAL A 15 -0.50 -12.72 11.68
N ALA A 16 0.51 -11.88 11.47
CA ALA A 16 1.85 -12.14 11.99
C ALA A 16 1.90 -12.15 13.53
N VAL A 17 1.18 -11.22 14.18
CA VAL A 17 1.07 -11.18 15.64
C VAL A 17 0.30 -12.41 16.18
N GLU A 18 -0.79 -12.79 15.54
CA GLU A 18 -1.56 -13.98 15.94
C GLU A 18 -0.73 -15.26 15.83
N VAL A 19 -0.04 -15.46 14.70
CA VAL A 19 0.86 -16.60 14.51
C VAL A 19 1.99 -16.61 15.56
N ALA A 20 2.61 -15.44 15.80
CA ALA A 20 3.66 -15.33 16.81
C ALA A 20 3.14 -15.68 18.23
N ASN A 21 1.93 -15.23 18.56
CA ASN A 21 1.28 -15.53 19.83
C ASN A 21 0.96 -17.02 19.99
N GLU A 22 0.48 -17.69 18.96
CA GLU A 22 0.23 -19.15 18.97
C GLU A 22 1.54 -19.94 19.08
N LEU A 23 2.57 -19.52 18.40
CA LEU A 23 3.90 -20.14 18.48
C LEU A 23 4.68 -19.79 19.77
N GLN A 24 4.14 -18.92 20.62
CA GLN A 24 4.82 -18.39 21.81
C GLN A 24 6.21 -17.81 21.48
N LYS A 25 6.31 -17.06 20.36
CA LYS A 25 7.55 -16.46 19.88
C LYS A 25 7.42 -14.94 19.75
N PRO A 26 8.55 -14.22 19.89
CA PRO A 26 8.55 -12.78 19.60
C PRO A 26 8.35 -12.53 18.12
N ILE A 27 7.85 -11.34 17.80
CA ILE A 27 7.68 -10.86 16.44
C ILE A 27 8.52 -9.60 16.21
N VAL A 28 9.11 -9.49 15.02
CA VAL A 28 9.84 -8.31 14.58
C VAL A 28 9.45 -7.95 13.14
N VAL A 29 9.23 -6.68 12.89
CA VAL A 29 9.00 -6.14 11.54
C VAL A 29 10.33 -5.67 10.97
N PHE A 30 10.68 -6.17 9.79
CA PHE A 30 11.81 -5.72 9.00
C PHE A 30 11.32 -4.77 7.91
N PHE A 31 11.92 -3.57 7.85
CA PHE A 31 11.68 -2.59 6.80
C PHE A 31 13.01 -2.04 6.28
N ALA A 32 13.21 -2.10 4.97
CA ALA A 32 14.46 -1.67 4.35
C ALA A 32 14.20 -1.03 2.99
N PRO A 33 14.05 0.29 2.92
CA PRO A 33 13.90 1.01 1.66
C PRO A 33 15.17 0.93 0.81
N VAL A 34 14.97 0.95 -0.52
CA VAL A 34 16.03 0.82 -1.52
C VAL A 34 16.01 2.01 -2.50
N PRO A 35 17.18 2.46 -3.02
CA PRO A 35 17.27 3.66 -3.87
C PRO A 35 16.93 3.45 -5.35
N PHE A 36 16.65 2.21 -5.75
CA PHE A 36 16.52 1.81 -7.15
C PHE A 36 15.12 1.35 -7.54
N TYR A 37 14.10 1.83 -6.84
CA TYR A 37 12.73 1.58 -7.29
C TYR A 37 12.47 2.33 -8.61
N PRO A 38 11.92 1.67 -9.66
CA PRO A 38 11.77 2.27 -10.98
C PRO A 38 11.04 3.61 -10.94
N ASN A 39 11.59 4.60 -11.64
CA ASN A 39 11.03 5.96 -11.78
C ASN A 39 10.82 6.73 -10.47
N ALA A 40 11.35 6.26 -9.34
CA ALA A 40 11.28 6.97 -8.08
C ALA A 40 12.37 8.05 -7.97
N ASN A 41 11.99 9.23 -7.48
CA ASN A 41 12.86 10.35 -7.21
C ASN A 41 12.77 10.77 -5.74
N ILE A 42 13.49 11.81 -5.34
CA ILE A 42 13.53 12.29 -3.93
C ILE A 42 12.15 12.60 -3.36
N ARG A 43 11.20 13.06 -4.16
CA ARG A 43 9.83 13.37 -3.74
C ARG A 43 9.12 12.14 -3.19
N HIS A 44 9.21 10.99 -3.88
CA HIS A 44 8.60 9.75 -3.47
C HIS A 44 9.22 9.22 -2.18
N TYR A 45 10.56 9.22 -2.12
CA TYR A 45 11.27 8.74 -0.93
C TYR A 45 11.01 9.63 0.28
N ARG A 46 10.92 10.96 0.11
CA ARG A 46 10.62 11.84 1.21
C ARG A 46 9.28 11.54 1.85
N PHE A 47 8.25 11.39 1.02
CA PHE A 47 6.92 11.03 1.51
C PHE A 47 6.91 9.65 2.21
N LEU A 48 7.63 8.66 1.67
CA LEU A 48 7.77 7.34 2.27
C LEU A 48 8.42 7.42 3.66
N VAL A 49 9.59 8.09 3.77
CA VAL A 49 10.38 8.09 5.00
C VAL A 49 9.73 8.90 6.12
N GLU A 50 8.94 9.91 5.80
CA GLU A 50 8.16 10.67 6.80
C GLU A 50 7.17 9.79 7.57
N GLY A 51 6.77 8.65 7.04
CA GLY A 51 5.90 7.67 7.72
C GLY A 51 6.63 6.72 8.67
N ILE A 52 7.96 6.62 8.62
CA ILE A 52 8.72 5.62 9.41
C ILE A 52 8.58 5.82 10.93
N PRO A 53 8.62 7.03 11.47
CA PRO A 53 8.41 7.24 12.91
C PRO A 53 7.04 6.75 13.39
N ASP A 54 5.99 6.99 12.62
CA ASP A 54 4.63 6.51 12.94
C ASP A 54 4.57 4.98 13.00
N ILE A 55 5.24 4.30 12.04
CA ILE A 55 5.33 2.83 12.03
C ILE A 55 5.99 2.34 13.32
N ALA A 56 7.14 2.90 13.68
CA ALA A 56 7.90 2.50 14.85
C ALA A 56 7.09 2.66 16.15
N GLU A 57 6.44 3.80 16.32
CA GLU A 57 5.61 4.10 17.49
C GLU A 57 4.42 3.13 17.62
N GLU A 58 3.71 2.84 16.52
CA GLU A 58 2.57 1.95 16.55
C GLU A 58 2.98 0.48 16.76
N LEU A 59 4.12 0.06 16.25
CA LEU A 59 4.67 -1.27 16.50
C LEU A 59 5.08 -1.42 17.97
N GLU A 60 5.70 -0.41 18.57
CA GLU A 60 6.06 -0.40 19.99
C GLU A 60 4.82 -0.56 20.88
N LYS A 61 3.73 0.18 20.62
CA LYS A 61 2.45 0.07 21.34
C LYS A 61 1.85 -1.34 21.28
N ARG A 62 2.18 -2.10 20.24
CA ARG A 62 1.74 -3.48 20.01
C ARG A 62 2.74 -4.51 20.57
N GLY A 63 3.87 -4.10 21.14
CA GLY A 63 4.92 -5.00 21.62
C GLY A 63 5.67 -5.72 20.50
N VAL A 64 5.65 -5.18 19.30
CA VAL A 64 6.30 -5.69 18.09
C VAL A 64 7.65 -5.02 17.90
N GLY A 65 8.71 -5.80 17.67
CA GLY A 65 10.02 -5.25 17.34
C GLY A 65 10.04 -4.57 15.98
N PHE A 66 10.89 -3.55 15.83
CA PHE A 66 11.08 -2.87 14.55
C PHE A 66 12.57 -2.81 14.20
N VAL A 67 12.90 -3.23 12.99
CA VAL A 67 14.25 -3.16 12.43
C VAL A 67 14.21 -2.39 11.13
N LEU A 68 14.82 -1.22 11.17
CA LEU A 68 15.00 -0.36 10.02
C LEU A 68 16.41 -0.54 9.46
N ARG A 69 16.51 -0.92 8.21
CA ARG A 69 17.76 -0.91 7.46
C ARG A 69 17.60 -0.16 6.16
N ARG A 70 18.68 0.06 5.45
CA ARG A 70 18.69 0.67 4.12
C ARG A 70 19.70 -0.03 3.22
N TYR A 71 19.61 0.21 1.92
CA TYR A 71 20.65 -0.22 1.00
C TYR A 71 22.06 0.27 1.45
N PRO A 72 23.11 -0.60 1.41
CA PRO A 72 23.13 -1.97 0.86
C PRO A 72 22.67 -3.09 1.82
N ASP A 73 22.35 -2.82 3.09
CA ASP A 73 21.96 -3.81 4.10
C ASP A 73 20.45 -4.14 4.10
N HIS A 74 19.84 -4.11 2.92
CA HIS A 74 18.40 -4.28 2.72
C HIS A 74 17.95 -5.75 2.52
N HIS A 75 18.88 -6.69 2.53
CA HIS A 75 18.59 -8.07 2.16
C HIS A 75 17.83 -8.84 3.24
N LEU A 76 16.58 -9.23 2.93
CA LEU A 76 15.75 -10.04 3.82
C LEU A 76 16.44 -11.35 4.24
N LEU A 77 17.14 -12.03 3.34
CA LEU A 77 17.84 -13.29 3.65
C LEU A 77 18.95 -13.09 4.69
N LYS A 78 19.73 -12.00 4.58
CA LYS A 78 20.73 -11.66 5.59
C LYS A 78 20.07 -11.47 6.94
N PHE A 79 18.99 -10.69 6.98
CA PHE A 79 18.21 -10.46 8.20
C PHE A 79 17.66 -11.77 8.79
N CYS A 80 17.08 -12.65 7.96
CA CYS A 80 16.57 -13.95 8.43
C CYS A 80 17.68 -14.85 9.01
N ASN A 81 18.88 -14.82 8.45
CA ASN A 81 20.02 -15.54 9.00
C ASN A 81 20.51 -14.99 10.34
N GLU A 82 20.22 -13.72 10.66
CA GLU A 82 20.58 -13.12 11.95
C GLU A 82 19.54 -13.42 13.05
N VAL A 83 18.26 -13.49 12.67
CA VAL A 83 17.15 -13.64 13.66
C VAL A 83 16.55 -15.03 13.71
N HIS A 84 16.86 -15.92 12.78
CA HIS A 84 16.37 -17.30 12.69
C HIS A 84 14.85 -17.42 12.87
N PRO A 85 14.04 -16.81 11.97
CA PRO A 85 12.60 -16.80 12.12
C PRO A 85 12.00 -18.21 11.96
N ALA A 86 10.90 -18.50 12.65
CA ALA A 86 10.12 -19.71 12.43
C ALA A 86 9.26 -19.62 11.15
N ILE A 87 8.87 -18.42 10.78
CA ILE A 87 8.07 -18.10 9.59
C ILE A 87 8.33 -16.65 9.18
N VAL A 88 8.21 -16.35 7.90
CA VAL A 88 8.19 -14.99 7.37
C VAL A 88 6.78 -14.69 6.85
N ILE A 89 6.22 -13.55 7.21
CA ILE A 89 4.94 -13.08 6.72
C ILE A 89 5.14 -11.73 6.05
N GLY A 90 4.77 -11.63 4.78
CA GLY A 90 4.85 -10.43 3.97
C GLY A 90 3.46 -9.93 3.54
N ASP A 91 3.38 -8.66 3.26
CA ASP A 91 2.22 -8.06 2.59
C ASP A 91 2.33 -8.26 1.07
N GLU A 92 1.21 -8.53 0.42
CA GLU A 92 1.16 -8.69 -1.03
C GLU A 92 1.37 -7.35 -1.74
N ASN A 93 2.08 -7.42 -2.86
CA ASN A 93 2.22 -6.32 -3.80
C ASN A 93 2.31 -6.94 -5.20
N PRO A 94 1.29 -6.81 -6.05
CA PRO A 94 1.23 -7.48 -7.35
C PRO A 94 2.14 -6.84 -8.42
N MET A 95 2.82 -5.76 -8.08
CA MET A 95 3.76 -5.11 -9.00
C MET A 95 4.97 -6.03 -9.28
N ARG A 96 5.47 -6.00 -10.51
CA ARG A 96 6.50 -6.90 -11.04
C ARG A 96 7.76 -7.00 -10.18
N GLU A 97 8.33 -5.87 -9.77
CA GLU A 97 9.57 -5.84 -8.99
C GLU A 97 9.36 -6.44 -7.59
N PRO A 98 8.40 -5.99 -6.78
CA PRO A 98 8.13 -6.58 -5.47
C PRO A 98 7.77 -8.06 -5.53
N GLU A 99 7.02 -8.50 -6.53
CA GLU A 99 6.69 -9.90 -6.74
C GLU A 99 7.94 -10.74 -7.03
N SER A 100 8.79 -10.28 -7.96
CA SER A 100 10.07 -10.92 -8.25
C SER A 100 10.97 -11.04 -7.00
N TRP A 101 10.97 -10.04 -6.13
CA TRP A 101 11.74 -10.10 -4.88
C TRP A 101 11.18 -11.15 -3.92
N ARG A 102 9.84 -11.25 -3.78
CA ARG A 102 9.19 -12.28 -2.95
C ARG A 102 9.45 -13.68 -3.50
N GLU A 103 9.31 -13.89 -4.80
CA GLU A 103 9.62 -15.18 -5.44
C GLU A 103 11.08 -15.62 -5.21
N LYS A 104 12.03 -14.69 -5.32
CA LYS A 104 13.44 -14.98 -5.01
C LYS A 104 13.62 -15.32 -3.53
N ALA A 105 12.98 -14.58 -2.64
CA ALA A 105 13.07 -14.83 -1.22
C ALA A 105 12.47 -16.20 -0.85
N THR A 106 11.31 -16.58 -1.38
CA THR A 106 10.68 -17.89 -1.10
C THR A 106 11.53 -19.08 -1.56
N LYS A 107 12.27 -18.93 -2.66
CA LYS A 107 13.16 -19.99 -3.16
C LYS A 107 14.42 -20.19 -2.30
N LEU A 108 14.82 -19.18 -1.55
CA LEU A 108 16.08 -19.15 -0.79
C LEU A 108 15.88 -19.25 0.73
N LEU A 109 14.66 -19.04 1.22
CA LEU A 109 14.32 -19.19 2.63
C LEU A 109 14.08 -20.67 2.96
N ASN A 110 14.62 -21.12 4.10
CA ASN A 110 14.42 -22.46 4.64
C ASN A 110 13.24 -22.53 5.64
N VAL A 111 12.38 -21.51 5.66
CA VAL A 111 11.21 -21.41 6.53
C VAL A 111 9.97 -21.04 5.69
N PRO A 112 8.76 -21.36 6.16
CA PRO A 112 7.56 -20.93 5.46
C PRO A 112 7.53 -19.43 5.23
N PHE A 113 7.05 -19.03 4.05
CA PHE A 113 6.80 -17.64 3.69
C PHE A 113 5.34 -17.48 3.26
N TRP A 114 4.57 -16.77 4.08
CA TRP A 114 3.18 -16.46 3.78
C TRP A 114 3.04 -15.02 3.30
N THR A 115 2.03 -14.76 2.49
CA THR A 115 1.64 -13.42 2.08
C THR A 115 0.20 -13.13 2.48
N VAL A 116 -0.08 -11.87 2.80
CA VAL A 116 -1.41 -11.39 3.15
C VAL A 116 -1.71 -10.13 2.33
N ASP A 117 -2.84 -10.12 1.64
CA ASP A 117 -3.28 -8.95 0.88
C ASP A 117 -3.83 -7.89 1.83
N SER A 118 -3.00 -6.90 2.12
CA SER A 118 -3.26 -5.84 3.09
C SER A 118 -3.54 -4.48 2.45
N ASP A 119 -3.57 -4.42 1.12
CA ASP A 119 -3.74 -3.17 0.36
C ASP A 119 -5.15 -2.98 -0.20
N VAL A 120 -6.03 -3.94 -0.05
CA VAL A 120 -7.40 -3.96 -0.55
C VAL A 120 -8.41 -4.17 0.58
N ILE A 121 -9.69 -3.93 0.30
CA ILE A 121 -10.79 -4.33 1.18
C ILE A 121 -11.10 -5.81 0.95
N VAL A 122 -11.25 -6.20 -0.32
CA VAL A 122 -11.54 -7.58 -0.70
C VAL A 122 -10.29 -8.21 -1.30
N PRO A 123 -9.74 -9.29 -0.72
CA PRO A 123 -8.53 -9.92 -1.24
C PRO A 123 -8.59 -10.21 -2.74
N SER A 124 -7.58 -9.78 -3.48
CA SER A 124 -7.56 -9.75 -4.96
C SER A 124 -7.78 -11.12 -5.57
N HIS A 125 -7.25 -12.20 -4.94
CA HIS A 125 -7.38 -13.57 -5.44
C HIS A 125 -8.83 -14.09 -5.44
N LEU A 126 -9.75 -13.49 -4.66
CA LEU A 126 -11.16 -13.88 -4.67
C LEU A 126 -11.88 -13.51 -5.96
N LEU A 127 -11.32 -12.60 -6.75
CA LEU A 127 -11.84 -12.28 -8.08
C LEU A 127 -11.46 -13.33 -9.14
N GLN A 128 -10.50 -14.20 -8.86
CA GLN A 128 -10.07 -15.39 -9.62
C GLN A 128 -9.56 -15.14 -11.05
N LYS A 129 -9.81 -13.98 -11.63
CA LYS A 129 -9.37 -13.57 -12.96
C LYS A 129 -9.47 -12.09 -13.16
N GLU A 130 -8.88 -11.59 -14.23
CA GLU A 130 -9.03 -10.22 -14.69
C GLU A 130 -10.50 -9.85 -14.88
N GLN A 131 -10.86 -8.67 -14.37
CA GLN A 131 -12.18 -8.07 -14.50
C GLN A 131 -12.04 -6.84 -15.40
N TYR A 132 -12.46 -6.93 -16.64
CA TYR A 132 -12.30 -5.86 -17.64
C TYR A 132 -13.34 -4.74 -17.55
N ALA A 133 -14.33 -4.86 -16.65
CA ALA A 133 -15.35 -3.84 -16.47
C ALA A 133 -15.74 -3.64 -15.01
N ALA A 134 -15.90 -2.39 -14.60
CA ALA A 134 -16.31 -2.01 -13.26
C ALA A 134 -17.64 -2.65 -12.82
N PHE A 135 -18.57 -2.86 -13.75
CA PHE A 135 -19.84 -3.53 -13.47
C PHE A 135 -19.67 -4.96 -12.95
N HIS A 136 -18.77 -5.74 -13.57
CA HIS A 136 -18.49 -7.12 -13.15
C HIS A 136 -17.71 -7.17 -11.83
N ALA A 137 -16.71 -6.31 -11.68
CA ALA A 137 -15.95 -6.19 -10.45
C ALA A 137 -16.85 -5.81 -9.26
N ARG A 138 -17.69 -4.78 -9.43
CA ARG A 138 -18.60 -4.28 -8.38
C ARG A 138 -19.42 -5.39 -7.75
N ARG A 139 -20.15 -6.16 -8.56
CA ARG A 139 -21.03 -7.23 -8.08
C ARG A 139 -20.27 -8.26 -7.23
N ARG A 140 -19.02 -8.59 -7.64
CA ARG A 140 -18.19 -9.56 -6.92
C ARG A 140 -17.62 -8.99 -5.62
N LEU A 141 -17.17 -7.75 -5.66
CA LEU A 141 -16.62 -7.04 -4.50
C LEU A 141 -17.69 -6.79 -3.44
N GLU A 142 -18.86 -6.27 -3.84
CA GLU A 142 -19.97 -5.98 -2.94
C GLU A 142 -20.46 -7.24 -2.20
N ALA A 143 -20.48 -8.38 -2.88
CA ALA A 143 -20.86 -9.67 -2.27
C ALA A 143 -19.90 -10.13 -1.15
N GLN A 144 -18.70 -9.57 -1.06
CA GLN A 144 -17.69 -9.91 -0.05
C GLN A 144 -17.58 -8.86 1.08
N LEU A 145 -18.25 -7.72 0.96
CA LEU A 145 -18.06 -6.61 1.91
C LEU A 145 -18.43 -6.97 3.35
N GLU A 146 -19.48 -7.75 3.56
CA GLU A 146 -19.88 -8.16 4.91
C GLU A 146 -18.76 -8.92 5.62
N ARG A 147 -18.02 -9.72 4.86
CA ARG A 147 -16.92 -10.55 5.38
C ARG A 147 -15.63 -9.76 5.60
N PHE A 148 -15.29 -8.85 4.70
CA PHE A 148 -13.96 -8.24 4.67
C PHE A 148 -13.91 -6.77 5.09
N LEU A 149 -15.02 -6.04 5.06
CA LEU A 149 -15.05 -4.67 5.56
C LEU A 149 -15.29 -4.66 7.08
N VAL A 150 -14.32 -5.19 7.78
CA VAL A 150 -14.30 -5.28 9.25
C VAL A 150 -13.06 -4.57 9.79
N ALA A 151 -13.19 -3.98 10.99
CA ALA A 151 -12.07 -3.31 11.63
C ALA A 151 -10.95 -4.31 11.96
N SER A 152 -9.72 -3.87 11.81
CA SER A 152 -8.53 -4.62 12.22
C SER A 152 -8.51 -4.82 13.74
N HIS A 153 -8.02 -5.97 14.19
CA HIS A 153 -7.93 -6.28 15.62
C HIS A 153 -6.82 -5.51 16.32
N ASN A 154 -5.79 -5.11 15.58
CA ASN A 154 -4.60 -4.47 16.14
C ASN A 154 -4.02 -5.25 17.33
N SER A 155 -3.97 -6.58 17.20
CA SER A 155 -3.54 -7.51 18.24
C SER A 155 -2.15 -7.17 18.77
N LYS A 156 -1.89 -7.42 20.06
CA LYS A 156 -0.59 -7.21 20.71
C LYS A 156 0.20 -8.50 20.79
N ALA A 157 1.52 -8.39 20.66
CA ALA A 157 2.44 -9.49 20.86
C ALA A 157 2.50 -9.87 22.36
N LYS A 158 2.37 -11.16 22.67
CA LYS A 158 2.48 -11.70 24.05
C LYS A 158 3.93 -11.85 24.50
N VAL A 159 4.83 -12.12 23.55
CA VAL A 159 6.26 -12.28 23.81
C VAL A 159 7.02 -11.08 23.23
N PRO A 160 7.66 -10.25 24.06
CA PRO A 160 8.38 -9.08 23.57
C PRO A 160 9.62 -9.50 22.79
N TRP A 161 9.85 -8.86 21.66
CA TRP A 161 11.10 -9.04 20.91
C TRP A 161 12.26 -8.32 21.61
N LYS A 162 13.39 -9.00 21.70
CA LYS A 162 14.65 -8.43 22.20
C LYS A 162 15.69 -8.56 21.11
N ALA A 163 16.26 -7.44 20.71
CA ALA A 163 17.35 -7.44 19.74
C ALA A 163 18.55 -8.25 20.25
N PRO A 164 19.20 -9.05 19.41
CA PRO A 164 20.49 -9.68 19.75
C PRO A 164 21.54 -8.62 20.12
N LYS A 165 22.58 -9.02 20.86
CA LYS A 165 23.70 -8.10 21.14
C LYS A 165 24.34 -7.63 19.84
N ASN A 166 24.66 -6.33 19.77
CA ASN A 166 25.24 -5.68 18.59
C ASN A 166 24.37 -5.77 17.30
N PHE A 167 23.06 -5.89 17.49
CA PHE A 167 22.15 -5.94 16.37
C PHE A 167 21.98 -4.56 15.72
N GLU A 168 22.23 -4.49 14.41
CA GLU A 168 22.21 -3.24 13.67
C GLU A 168 20.79 -2.87 13.26
N THR A 169 20.35 -1.69 13.65
CA THR A 169 19.13 -1.03 13.20
C THR A 169 19.35 0.48 13.16
N LEU A 170 18.72 1.14 12.21
CA LEU A 170 18.74 2.61 12.13
C LEU A 170 17.66 3.19 13.06
N SER A 171 17.88 4.42 13.53
CA SER A 171 16.82 5.19 14.21
C SER A 171 15.67 5.45 13.23
N PRO A 172 14.40 5.32 13.66
CA PRO A 172 13.24 5.69 12.84
C PRO A 172 13.26 7.15 12.35
N ASP A 173 13.94 8.05 13.06
CA ASP A 173 14.04 9.47 12.73
C ASP A 173 15.19 9.78 11.78
N CYS A 174 16.01 8.78 11.39
CA CYS A 174 17.13 9.04 10.51
C CYS A 174 16.69 9.28 9.06
N ASP A 175 17.40 10.14 8.35
CA ASP A 175 17.24 10.25 6.90
C ASP A 175 17.92 9.07 6.19
N VAL A 176 17.16 8.01 5.93
CA VAL A 176 17.65 6.82 5.23
C VAL A 176 18.12 7.11 3.81
N THR A 177 17.78 8.29 3.25
CA THR A 177 18.09 8.68 1.87
C THR A 177 19.35 9.52 1.74
N SER A 178 19.99 9.89 2.86
CA SER A 178 21.07 10.89 2.91
C SER A 178 22.26 10.60 1.97
N ASN A 179 22.61 9.33 1.80
CA ASN A 179 23.76 8.89 0.97
C ASN A 179 23.34 8.28 -0.37
N TRP A 180 22.07 8.39 -0.76
CA TRP A 180 21.59 7.79 -2.00
C TRP A 180 21.75 8.71 -3.19
N LYS A 181 22.17 8.15 -4.32
CA LYS A 181 22.14 8.80 -5.61
C LYS A 181 20.70 8.77 -6.14
N LEU A 182 19.95 9.81 -5.86
CA LEU A 182 18.57 9.98 -6.31
C LEU A 182 18.47 11.17 -7.26
N ASP A 183 17.51 11.11 -8.16
CA ASP A 183 17.07 12.30 -8.86
C ASP A 183 16.49 13.32 -7.87
N ARG A 184 17.11 14.49 -7.81
CA ARG A 184 16.75 15.62 -6.95
C ARG A 184 16.29 16.83 -7.75
N SER A 185 16.05 16.68 -9.03
CA SER A 185 15.57 17.77 -9.91
C SER A 185 14.18 18.26 -9.51
N VAL A 186 13.39 17.38 -8.87
CA VAL A 186 12.03 17.69 -8.43
C VAL A 186 11.96 17.71 -6.91
N ASN A 187 11.67 18.89 -6.33
CA ASN A 187 11.58 19.05 -4.88
C ASN A 187 10.43 18.25 -4.26
N PRO A 188 10.53 17.84 -2.99
CA PRO A 188 9.41 17.33 -2.22
C PRO A 188 8.21 18.27 -2.22
N VAL A 189 7.01 17.73 -2.11
CA VAL A 189 5.77 18.51 -2.10
C VAL A 189 5.51 19.03 -0.70
N SER A 190 5.54 20.35 -0.51
CA SER A 190 5.31 21.00 0.79
C SER A 190 3.88 20.85 1.34
N ALA A 191 2.90 20.64 0.44
CA ALA A 191 1.49 20.51 0.81
C ALA A 191 1.09 19.09 1.29
N PHE A 192 1.99 18.09 1.16
CA PHE A 192 1.73 16.72 1.55
C PHE A 192 2.89 16.18 2.39
N HIS A 193 2.56 15.71 3.57
CA HIS A 193 3.48 15.00 4.47
C HIS A 193 3.06 13.54 4.57
N GLY A 194 4.05 12.63 4.60
CA GLY A 194 3.82 11.21 4.76
C GLY A 194 3.42 10.83 6.19
N GLY A 195 3.00 9.57 6.36
CA GLY A 195 2.72 8.97 7.65
C GLY A 195 1.25 8.71 7.95
N THR A 196 1.03 7.79 8.87
CA THR A 196 -0.30 7.34 9.29
C THR A 196 -1.05 8.43 10.04
N ARG A 197 -0.38 9.20 10.91
CA ARG A 197 -1.00 10.29 11.68
C ARG A 197 -1.57 11.37 10.76
N GLU A 198 -0.80 11.79 9.77
CA GLU A 198 -1.26 12.80 8.81
C GLU A 198 -2.38 12.26 7.93
N ALA A 199 -2.30 11.01 7.49
CA ALA A 199 -3.37 10.36 6.76
C ALA A 199 -4.70 10.34 7.53
N LEU A 200 -4.65 9.98 8.82
CA LEU A 200 -5.83 9.96 9.69
C LEU A 200 -6.38 11.37 9.94
N ARG A 201 -5.52 12.37 10.12
CA ARG A 201 -5.92 13.77 10.25
C ARG A 201 -6.67 14.29 9.01
N LEU A 202 -6.15 13.98 7.82
CA LEU A 202 -6.78 14.36 6.56
C LEU A 202 -8.08 13.58 6.30
N LEU A 203 -8.15 12.32 6.72
CA LEU A 203 -9.37 11.53 6.65
C LEU A 203 -10.47 12.13 7.53
N ASP A 204 -10.14 12.53 8.76
CA ASP A 204 -11.08 13.18 9.68
C ASP A 204 -11.58 14.51 9.09
N ASP A 205 -10.69 15.33 8.56
CA ASP A 205 -11.03 16.57 7.85
C ASP A 205 -11.98 16.32 6.68
N PHE A 206 -11.68 15.34 5.85
CA PHE A 206 -12.52 14.98 4.71
C PHE A 206 -13.91 14.52 5.16
N VAL A 207 -13.96 13.59 6.09
CA VAL A 207 -15.24 13.00 6.57
C VAL A 207 -16.13 14.03 7.27
N SER A 208 -15.53 14.94 8.03
CA SER A 208 -16.27 15.94 8.80
C SER A 208 -16.71 17.15 7.97
N ARG A 209 -15.92 17.57 6.98
CA ARG A 209 -16.12 18.84 6.27
C ARG A 209 -16.41 18.71 4.76
N LYS A 210 -15.82 17.72 4.07
CA LYS A 210 -15.82 17.66 2.60
C LYS A 210 -16.69 16.53 2.03
N LEU A 211 -16.90 15.46 2.76
CA LEU A 211 -17.66 14.31 2.27
C LEU A 211 -19.11 14.68 1.92
N LYS A 212 -19.73 15.62 2.64
CA LYS A 212 -21.03 16.19 2.25
C LYS A 212 -20.85 16.95 0.91
N ASN A 213 -21.67 16.61 -0.06
CA ASN A 213 -21.66 17.07 -1.46
C ASN A 213 -20.55 16.45 -2.32
N TYR A 214 -19.81 15.46 -1.84
CA TYR A 214 -18.76 14.80 -2.60
C TYR A 214 -19.23 14.32 -3.98
N ALA A 215 -20.40 13.70 -4.07
CA ALA A 215 -20.97 13.19 -5.31
C ALA A 215 -21.09 14.27 -6.41
N LYS A 216 -21.36 15.51 -6.02
CA LYS A 216 -21.50 16.65 -6.94
C LYS A 216 -20.17 17.33 -7.24
N LEU A 217 -19.30 17.45 -6.23
CA LEU A 217 -18.13 18.34 -6.29
C LEU A 217 -16.83 17.62 -6.67
N ARG A 218 -16.75 16.28 -6.59
CA ARG A 218 -15.53 15.52 -6.85
C ARG A 218 -14.89 15.73 -8.22
N ASN A 219 -15.68 16.09 -9.22
CA ASN A 219 -15.22 16.34 -10.59
C ASN A 219 -14.87 17.81 -10.87
N HIS A 220 -14.85 18.65 -9.84
CA HIS A 220 -14.50 20.05 -9.90
C HIS A 220 -13.08 20.26 -9.36
N PRO A 221 -12.03 20.21 -10.20
CA PRO A 221 -10.64 20.29 -9.74
C PRO A 221 -10.28 21.65 -9.12
N GLU A 222 -11.03 22.69 -9.45
CA GLU A 222 -10.91 24.05 -8.89
C GLU A 222 -11.38 24.11 -7.42
N LEU A 223 -12.10 23.08 -6.95
CA LEU A 223 -12.59 22.99 -5.58
C LEU A 223 -11.76 21.98 -4.79
N ASP A 224 -11.48 22.28 -3.52
CA ASP A 224 -10.83 21.33 -2.60
C ASP A 224 -11.85 20.34 -2.03
N ALA A 225 -12.50 19.56 -2.90
CA ALA A 225 -13.61 18.67 -2.58
C ALA A 225 -13.24 17.18 -2.50
N THR A 226 -11.97 16.84 -2.67
CA THR A 226 -11.49 15.45 -2.61
C THR A 226 -10.84 15.10 -1.27
N SER A 227 -10.69 13.81 -0.99
CA SER A 227 -10.09 13.34 0.26
C SER A 227 -8.57 13.49 0.32
N ARG A 228 -7.91 13.61 -0.83
CA ARG A 228 -6.44 13.59 -0.95
C ARG A 228 -5.78 12.32 -0.39
N MET A 229 -6.52 11.19 -0.30
CA MET A 229 -6.01 9.93 0.26
C MET A 229 -5.10 9.13 -0.69
N SER A 230 -5.07 9.44 -1.99
CA SER A 230 -4.33 8.65 -2.97
C SER A 230 -2.84 8.44 -2.65
N PRO A 231 -2.05 9.46 -2.23
CA PRO A 231 -0.66 9.24 -1.84
C PRO A 231 -0.52 8.30 -0.64
N TYR A 232 -1.38 8.45 0.36
CA TYR A 232 -1.34 7.62 1.58
C TYR A 232 -1.73 6.16 1.30
N LEU A 233 -2.69 5.92 0.41
CA LEU A 233 -3.02 4.59 -0.08
C LEU A 233 -1.89 4.01 -0.92
N HIS A 234 -1.24 4.81 -1.77
CA HIS A 234 -0.12 4.38 -2.60
C HIS A 234 1.05 3.87 -1.76
N PHE A 235 1.43 4.59 -0.71
CA PHE A 235 2.51 4.20 0.21
C PHE A 235 2.07 3.31 1.37
N GLY A 236 0.78 2.97 1.45
CA GLY A 236 0.24 2.09 2.48
C GLY A 236 0.21 2.70 3.89
N HIS A 237 0.28 4.03 4.00
CA HIS A 237 0.23 4.76 5.27
C HIS A 237 -1.15 4.73 5.94
N ILE A 238 -2.21 4.37 5.18
CA ILE A 238 -3.57 4.17 5.69
C ILE A 238 -4.20 2.95 5.02
N SER A 239 -5.09 2.28 5.75
CA SER A 239 -5.86 1.15 5.23
C SER A 239 -7.09 1.63 4.45
N PRO A 240 -7.40 1.05 3.28
CA PRO A 240 -8.67 1.30 2.61
C PRO A 240 -9.88 0.89 3.46
N ILE A 241 -9.73 -0.11 4.33
CA ILE A 241 -10.76 -0.53 5.30
C ILE A 241 -11.03 0.60 6.29
N THR A 242 -10.00 1.21 6.87
CA THR A 242 -10.12 2.34 7.80
C THR A 242 -10.88 3.50 7.17
N ILE A 243 -10.53 3.84 5.92
CA ILE A 243 -11.21 4.91 5.17
C ILE A 243 -12.69 4.55 4.95
N ALA A 244 -12.97 3.34 4.45
CA ALA A 244 -14.33 2.91 4.15
C ALA A 244 -15.22 2.88 5.40
N LEU A 245 -14.71 2.39 6.53
CA LEU A 245 -15.43 2.37 7.81
C LEU A 245 -15.71 3.79 8.32
N ALA A 246 -14.75 4.70 8.24
CA ALA A 246 -14.94 6.10 8.63
C ALA A 246 -16.03 6.78 7.77
N VAL A 247 -16.00 6.58 6.45
CA VAL A 247 -17.02 7.09 5.52
C VAL A 247 -18.39 6.50 5.83
N LYS A 248 -18.50 5.19 6.02
CA LYS A 248 -19.77 4.52 6.35
C LYS A 248 -20.37 5.04 7.67
N LYS A 249 -19.54 5.24 8.70
CA LYS A 249 -19.95 5.75 10.02
C LYS A 249 -20.34 7.22 10.01
N SER A 250 -19.94 8.00 9.02
CA SER A 250 -20.17 9.44 8.94
C SER A 250 -21.67 9.77 8.84
N LYS A 251 -22.01 11.04 9.13
CA LYS A 251 -23.37 11.60 8.98
C LYS A 251 -23.64 12.15 7.58
N ALA A 252 -22.72 11.95 6.62
CA ALA A 252 -22.92 12.42 5.25
C ALA A 252 -24.09 11.71 4.57
N PRO A 253 -24.73 12.35 3.56
CA PRO A 253 -25.77 11.72 2.77
C PRO A 253 -25.34 10.41 2.14
N THR A 254 -26.26 9.46 2.01
CA THR A 254 -25.99 8.12 1.45
C THR A 254 -25.38 8.21 0.06
N ALA A 255 -25.87 9.08 -0.83
CA ALA A 255 -25.34 9.26 -2.17
C ALA A 255 -23.87 9.70 -2.18
N ASP A 256 -23.45 10.55 -1.24
CA ASP A 256 -22.04 10.98 -1.13
C ASP A 256 -21.15 9.84 -0.63
N LYS A 257 -21.63 9.07 0.35
CA LYS A 257 -20.91 7.87 0.84
C LYS A 257 -20.74 6.82 -0.25
N GLU A 258 -21.81 6.49 -0.95
CA GLU A 258 -21.81 5.50 -2.04
C GLU A 258 -20.89 5.95 -3.18
N SER A 259 -20.95 7.24 -3.55
CA SER A 259 -20.05 7.79 -4.56
C SER A 259 -18.58 7.62 -4.16
N TYR A 260 -18.23 7.91 -2.91
CA TYR A 260 -16.84 7.77 -2.43
C TYR A 260 -16.41 6.30 -2.31
N ILE A 261 -17.25 5.45 -1.76
CA ILE A 261 -16.98 4.01 -1.64
C ILE A 261 -16.82 3.37 -3.02
N ASN A 262 -17.58 3.81 -4.02
CA ASN A 262 -17.41 3.34 -5.38
C ASN A 262 -16.00 3.61 -5.94
N GLU A 263 -15.42 4.79 -5.69
CA GLU A 263 -14.04 5.09 -6.12
C GLU A 263 -13.02 4.23 -5.36
N LEU A 264 -13.20 4.11 -4.05
CA LEU A 264 -12.27 3.39 -3.17
C LEU A 264 -12.32 1.87 -3.38
N LEU A 265 -13.51 1.30 -3.49
CA LEU A 265 -13.71 -0.14 -3.61
C LEU A 265 -13.65 -0.58 -5.08
N VAL A 266 -14.51 -0.02 -5.95
CA VAL A 266 -14.67 -0.56 -7.30
C VAL A 266 -13.53 -0.15 -8.20
N TRP A 267 -13.30 1.15 -8.36
CA TRP A 267 -12.29 1.62 -9.31
C TRP A 267 -10.86 1.31 -8.87
N ARG A 268 -10.55 1.49 -7.59
CA ARG A 268 -9.21 1.18 -7.07
C ARG A 268 -8.93 -0.31 -7.12
N GLU A 269 -9.86 -1.16 -6.68
CA GLU A 269 -9.61 -2.60 -6.63
C GLU A 269 -9.71 -3.25 -8.03
N LEU A 270 -10.44 -2.65 -8.97
CA LEU A 270 -10.37 -3.03 -10.37
C LEU A 270 -8.96 -2.80 -10.97
N ALA A 271 -8.34 -1.67 -10.64
CA ALA A 271 -6.96 -1.40 -11.08
C ALA A 271 -5.97 -2.38 -10.46
N ILE A 272 -6.12 -2.73 -9.18
CA ILE A 272 -5.29 -3.75 -8.52
C ILE A 272 -5.53 -5.13 -9.15
N ASN A 273 -6.79 -5.49 -9.42
CA ASN A 273 -7.13 -6.72 -10.11
C ASN A 273 -6.48 -6.79 -11.50
N PHE A 274 -6.49 -5.71 -12.26
CA PHE A 274 -5.81 -5.64 -13.56
C PHE A 274 -4.31 -5.95 -13.41
N VAL A 275 -3.61 -5.29 -12.48
CA VAL A 275 -2.18 -5.55 -12.23
C VAL A 275 -1.93 -6.99 -11.79
N THR A 276 -2.83 -7.57 -10.99
CA THR A 276 -2.69 -8.94 -10.46
C THR A 276 -2.82 -10.01 -11.55
N TYR A 277 -3.71 -9.82 -12.52
CA TYR A 277 -4.08 -10.87 -13.47
C TYR A 277 -3.61 -10.63 -14.90
N ASN A 278 -3.19 -9.41 -15.26
CA ASN A 278 -2.67 -9.09 -16.58
C ASN A 278 -1.15 -9.00 -16.55
N SER A 279 -0.46 -9.99 -17.10
CA SER A 279 1.01 -10.03 -17.12
C SER A 279 1.65 -8.90 -17.94
N HIS A 280 0.88 -8.23 -18.79
CA HIS A 280 1.30 -7.11 -19.63
C HIS A 280 0.86 -5.74 -19.10
N TYR A 281 0.44 -5.65 -17.83
CA TYR A 281 -0.17 -4.44 -17.25
C TYR A 281 0.67 -3.16 -17.42
N ASP A 282 1.97 -3.27 -17.60
CA ASP A 282 2.95 -2.20 -17.75
C ASP A 282 3.43 -2.00 -19.21
N SER A 283 2.70 -2.56 -20.17
CA SER A 283 3.03 -2.45 -21.59
C SER A 283 1.80 -2.14 -22.46
N PHE A 284 2.06 -1.68 -23.68
CA PHE A 284 1.01 -1.45 -24.67
C PHE A 284 0.22 -2.73 -25.02
N GLU A 285 0.83 -3.89 -24.86
CA GLU A 285 0.22 -5.19 -25.14
C GLU A 285 -0.93 -5.55 -24.17
N SER A 286 -1.08 -4.82 -23.07
CA SER A 286 -2.20 -4.96 -22.13
C SER A 286 -3.55 -4.61 -22.73
N GLY A 287 -3.56 -3.86 -23.84
CA GLY A 287 -4.76 -3.41 -24.51
C GLY A 287 -5.46 -4.52 -25.31
N GLU A 288 -6.77 -4.39 -25.46
CA GLU A 288 -7.58 -5.30 -26.26
C GLU A 288 -7.25 -5.21 -27.76
N ASN A 289 -7.34 -6.30 -28.48
CA ASN A 289 -7.01 -6.37 -29.91
C ASN A 289 -7.79 -5.35 -30.78
N TRP A 290 -9.03 -5.04 -30.41
CA TRP A 290 -9.81 -4.03 -31.14
C TRP A 290 -9.23 -2.63 -30.91
N ALA A 291 -8.75 -2.33 -29.70
CA ALA A 291 -8.12 -1.05 -29.38
C ALA A 291 -6.80 -0.89 -30.15
N HIS A 292 -5.97 -1.93 -30.19
CA HIS A 292 -4.72 -1.93 -30.99
C HIS A 292 -4.99 -1.66 -32.47
N ARG A 293 -5.99 -2.34 -33.06
CA ARG A 293 -6.39 -2.10 -34.46
C ARG A 293 -6.89 -0.68 -34.68
N SER A 294 -7.71 -0.16 -33.79
CA SER A 294 -8.19 1.22 -33.86
C SER A 294 -7.04 2.21 -33.80
N LEU A 295 -6.14 2.07 -32.82
CA LEU A 295 -4.97 2.94 -32.69
C LEU A 295 -4.07 2.87 -33.94
N ALA A 296 -3.82 1.68 -34.49
CA ALA A 296 -3.03 1.50 -35.70
C ALA A 296 -3.66 2.17 -36.93
N SER A 297 -5.00 2.11 -37.06
CA SER A 297 -5.70 2.77 -38.18
C SER A 297 -5.70 4.30 -38.08
N HIS A 298 -5.49 4.86 -36.91
CA HIS A 298 -5.51 6.31 -36.63
C HIS A 298 -4.13 6.91 -36.31
N VAL A 299 -3.04 6.14 -36.52
CA VAL A 299 -1.68 6.59 -36.19
C VAL A 299 -1.24 7.83 -37.00
N HIS A 300 -1.74 7.97 -38.22
CA HIS A 300 -1.44 9.08 -39.14
C HIS A 300 -2.46 10.19 -39.13
N ASP A 301 -3.49 10.13 -38.28
CA ASP A 301 -4.49 11.18 -38.20
C ASP A 301 -3.85 12.52 -37.80
N PRO A 302 -4.21 13.64 -38.45
CA PRO A 302 -3.66 14.93 -38.08
C PRO A 302 -4.07 15.31 -36.66
N ARG A 303 -3.12 15.80 -35.89
CA ARG A 303 -3.34 16.26 -34.51
C ARG A 303 -3.16 17.77 -34.43
N PRO A 304 -4.08 18.50 -33.78
CA PRO A 304 -4.00 19.98 -33.71
C PRO A 304 -2.80 20.42 -32.85
N VAL A 305 -2.34 19.59 -31.91
CA VAL A 305 -1.17 19.84 -31.07
C VAL A 305 -0.31 18.61 -31.06
N LEU A 306 0.97 18.76 -31.34
CA LEU A 306 2.00 17.73 -31.16
C LEU A 306 2.78 18.03 -29.88
N TYR A 307 2.84 17.06 -29.00
CA TYR A 307 3.71 17.11 -27.82
C TYR A 307 5.05 16.45 -28.15
N THR A 308 6.12 17.08 -27.76
CA THR A 308 7.46 16.47 -27.75
C THR A 308 7.62 15.63 -26.49
N GLU A 309 8.33 14.50 -26.58
CA GLU A 309 8.69 13.66 -25.45
C GLU A 309 9.59 14.40 -24.43
#